data_7a244200b6f66437d7530c1cc28fb652
#
_entry.id   7a244200b6f66437d7530c1cc28fb652
#
_cell.length_a   1.000
_cell.length_b   1.000
_cell.length_c   1.000
_cell.angle_alpha   90.00
_cell.angle_beta   90.00
_cell.angle_gamma   90.00
#
_symmetry.space_group_name_H-M   'P 1'
#
loop_
_entity.id
_entity.type
_entity.pdbx_description
1 polymer ?
#
loop_
_entity_poly.entity_id
_entity_poly.type
_entity_poly.pdbx_seq_one_letter_code
_entity_poly.pdbx_strand_id
1 'polypeptide(L)'
;MEEKISFQSDGLKLAGIVNTPEDLRPGERRPAFVVLHGFGGNKDGQGQTVVAKQFTQWGYVTLRIDFRGCGESEGEHGRIICLDQVADTRNAITYLATRPEVDPNRIALVGSSFGAAVAVFTGGADQRVAVVISCGGWGNGERKFRGQHPTPEA
;
A
#
# COMPACT_ATOMS: atom_id res chain seq x y z
N MET A 1 15.44 -10.47 0.01
CA MET A 1 15.53 -10.35 1.50
C MET A 1 14.25 -9.73 2.00
N GLU A 2 13.75 -10.13 3.20
CA GLU A 2 12.53 -9.61 3.81
C GLU A 2 12.86 -8.96 5.16
N GLU A 3 12.37 -7.74 5.40
CA GLU A 3 12.62 -6.95 6.61
C GLU A 3 11.31 -6.43 7.19
N LYS A 4 11.01 -6.76 8.45
CA LYS A 4 9.91 -6.15 9.19
C LYS A 4 10.29 -4.74 9.60
N ILE A 5 9.42 -3.78 9.32
CA ILE A 5 9.64 -2.36 9.63
C ILE A 5 8.42 -1.74 10.32
N SER A 6 8.62 -0.57 10.86
CA SER A 6 7.52 0.32 11.23
C SER A 6 7.83 1.75 10.80
N PHE A 7 6.79 2.53 10.54
CA PHE A 7 6.88 3.95 10.19
C PHE A 7 5.76 4.75 10.85
N GLN A 8 5.91 6.07 10.91
CA GLN A 8 4.94 6.96 11.52
C GLN A 8 3.90 7.44 10.48
N SER A 9 2.63 7.44 10.87
CA SER A 9 1.53 8.01 10.10
C SER A 9 0.57 8.73 11.04
N ASP A 10 0.55 10.06 10.98
CA ASP A 10 -0.33 10.93 11.78
C ASP A 10 -0.34 10.59 13.29
N GLY A 11 0.83 10.33 13.84
CA GLY A 11 1.01 9.99 15.26
C GLY A 11 0.79 8.52 15.60
N LEU A 12 0.45 7.68 14.63
CA LEU A 12 0.32 6.23 14.78
C LEU A 12 1.55 5.51 14.24
N LYS A 13 1.96 4.43 14.89
CA LYS A 13 3.00 3.53 14.40
C LYS A 13 2.37 2.45 13.54
N LEU A 14 2.71 2.44 12.25
CA LEU A 14 2.22 1.44 11.30
C LEU A 14 3.28 0.38 11.03
N ALA A 15 2.81 -0.84 10.83
CA ALA A 15 3.65 -2.00 10.51
C ALA A 15 3.77 -2.21 9.01
N GLY A 16 4.93 -2.65 8.57
CA GLY A 16 5.17 -3.01 7.18
C GLY A 16 6.24 -4.06 7.02
N ILE A 17 6.36 -4.55 5.79
CA ILE A 17 7.41 -5.48 5.38
C ILE A 17 8.02 -4.97 4.08
N VAL A 18 9.32 -4.70 4.12
CA VAL A 18 10.11 -4.40 2.92
C VAL A 18 10.69 -5.67 2.37
N ASN A 19 10.54 -5.89 1.05
CA ASN A 19 11.25 -6.92 0.33
C ASN A 19 12.24 -6.27 -0.64
N THR A 20 13.51 -6.67 -0.59
CA THR A 20 14.55 -6.22 -1.49
C THR A 20 14.99 -7.34 -2.42
N PRO A 21 15.26 -7.06 -3.72
CA PRO A 21 15.80 -8.03 -4.66
C PRO A 21 17.12 -8.64 -4.17
N GLU A 22 17.35 -9.91 -4.47
CA GLU A 22 18.58 -10.61 -4.08
C GLU A 22 19.81 -10.14 -4.88
N ASP A 23 19.56 -9.64 -6.09
CA ASP A 23 20.59 -9.13 -7.01
C ASP A 23 20.91 -7.64 -6.81
N LEU A 24 20.35 -7.01 -5.78
CA LEU A 24 20.60 -5.60 -5.46
C LEU A 24 22.07 -5.39 -5.09
N ARG A 25 22.73 -4.48 -5.78
CA ARG A 25 24.15 -4.15 -5.56
C ARG A 25 24.32 -3.03 -4.55
N PRO A 26 25.44 -2.98 -3.81
CA PRO A 26 25.75 -1.87 -2.93
C PRO A 26 25.70 -0.52 -3.67
N GLY A 27 24.92 0.45 -3.13
CA GLY A 27 24.74 1.78 -3.72
C GLY A 27 23.76 1.85 -4.90
N GLU A 28 23.21 0.72 -5.34
CA GLU A 28 22.18 0.69 -6.38
C GLU A 28 20.82 1.13 -5.81
N ARG A 29 20.06 1.87 -6.63
CA ARG A 29 18.68 2.26 -6.32
C ARG A 29 17.71 1.65 -7.31
N ARG A 30 16.65 1.05 -6.81
CA ARG A 30 15.61 0.39 -7.60
C ARG A 30 14.29 1.13 -7.50
N PRO A 31 13.43 1.05 -8.52
CA PRO A 31 12.04 1.46 -8.40
C PRO A 31 11.35 0.65 -7.30
N ALA A 32 10.34 1.25 -6.65
CA ALA A 32 9.67 0.61 -5.55
C ALA A 32 8.15 0.61 -5.69
N PHE A 33 7.49 -0.37 -5.08
CA PHE A 33 6.04 -0.47 -4.97
C PHE A 33 5.58 -0.48 -3.53
N VAL A 34 4.57 0.35 -3.20
CA VAL A 34 3.75 0.13 -2.01
C VAL A 34 2.61 -0.80 -2.38
N VAL A 35 2.45 -1.89 -1.64
CA VAL A 35 1.43 -2.92 -1.86
C VAL A 35 0.34 -2.76 -0.82
N LEU A 36 -0.89 -2.46 -1.28
CA LEU A 36 -2.02 -2.07 -0.46
C LEU A 36 -3.07 -3.18 -0.42
N HIS A 37 -3.44 -3.61 0.79
CA HIS A 37 -4.46 -4.63 0.99
C HIS A 37 -5.89 -4.08 0.84
N GLY A 38 -6.85 -4.97 0.62
CA GLY A 38 -8.27 -4.66 0.55
C GLY A 38 -8.91 -4.46 1.92
N PHE A 39 -10.23 -4.28 1.93
CA PHE A 39 -11.04 -4.08 3.13
C PHE A 39 -10.83 -5.21 4.15
N GLY A 40 -10.50 -4.85 5.39
CA GLY A 40 -10.29 -5.82 6.48
C GLY A 40 -9.10 -6.76 6.30
N GLY A 41 -8.22 -6.51 5.30
CA GLY A 41 -7.01 -7.29 5.08
C GLY A 41 -5.83 -6.84 5.95
N ASN A 42 -4.66 -7.36 5.63
CA ASN A 42 -3.39 -6.99 6.26
C ASN A 42 -2.22 -7.27 5.29
N LYS A 43 -1.00 -6.85 5.67
CA LYS A 43 0.23 -7.02 4.90
C LYS A 43 0.62 -8.48 4.61
N ASP A 44 0.15 -9.42 5.45
CA ASP A 44 0.48 -10.85 5.37
C ASP A 44 -0.55 -11.65 4.56
N GLY A 45 -1.59 -10.98 4.05
CA GLY A 45 -2.57 -11.59 3.16
C GLY A 45 -1.92 -12.24 1.94
N GLN A 46 -2.44 -13.39 1.51
CA GLN A 46 -1.86 -14.16 0.40
C GLN A 46 -1.67 -13.32 -0.87
N GLY A 47 -2.65 -12.49 -1.23
CA GLY A 47 -2.56 -11.63 -2.42
C GLY A 47 -1.39 -10.63 -2.34
N GLN A 48 -1.21 -9.97 -1.20
CA GLN A 48 -0.14 -9.01 -0.96
C GLN A 48 1.23 -9.68 -0.97
N THR A 49 1.32 -10.85 -0.35
CA THR A 49 2.57 -11.63 -0.30
C THR A 49 2.99 -12.11 -1.68
N VAL A 50 2.07 -12.63 -2.50
CA VAL A 50 2.34 -13.09 -3.87
C VAL A 50 2.79 -11.91 -4.74
N VAL A 51 2.07 -10.80 -4.71
CA VAL A 51 2.41 -9.59 -5.49
C VAL A 51 3.79 -9.06 -5.11
N ALA A 52 4.05 -8.89 -3.80
CA ALA A 52 5.34 -8.40 -3.34
C ALA A 52 6.49 -9.32 -3.76
N LYS A 53 6.33 -10.64 -3.61
CA LYS A 53 7.32 -11.64 -4.02
C LYS A 53 7.62 -11.56 -5.52
N GLN A 54 6.57 -11.51 -6.34
CA GLN A 54 6.71 -11.47 -7.79
C GLN A 54 7.41 -10.19 -8.26
N PHE A 55 7.03 -9.03 -7.69
CA PHE A 55 7.66 -7.76 -8.07
C PHE A 55 9.11 -7.69 -7.59
N THR A 56 9.40 -8.25 -6.41
CA THR A 56 10.79 -8.34 -5.93
C THR A 56 11.65 -9.24 -6.83
N GLN A 57 11.11 -10.35 -7.34
CA GLN A 57 11.79 -11.18 -8.33
C GLN A 57 12.04 -10.45 -9.66
N TRP A 58 11.19 -9.49 -10.01
CA TRP A 58 11.38 -8.63 -11.19
C TRP A 58 12.32 -7.44 -10.94
N GLY A 59 12.95 -7.37 -9.77
CA GLY A 59 13.94 -6.36 -9.45
C GLY A 59 13.39 -5.09 -8.80
N TYR A 60 12.15 -5.07 -8.34
CA TYR A 60 11.58 -3.94 -7.61
C TYR A 60 11.74 -4.12 -6.09
N VAL A 61 11.96 -3.01 -5.37
CA VAL A 61 11.75 -2.99 -3.93
C VAL A 61 10.25 -2.94 -3.65
N THR A 62 9.75 -3.71 -2.68
CA THR A 62 8.33 -3.66 -2.33
C THR A 62 8.14 -3.39 -0.84
N LEU A 63 7.12 -2.61 -0.50
CA LEU A 63 6.67 -2.38 0.87
C LEU A 63 5.20 -2.79 0.99
N ARG A 64 4.92 -3.85 1.72
CA ARG A 64 3.57 -4.23 2.16
C ARG A 64 3.29 -3.55 3.49
N ILE A 65 2.14 -2.90 3.63
CA ILE A 65 1.76 -2.22 4.88
C ILE A 65 0.49 -2.80 5.47
N ASP A 66 0.35 -2.68 6.79
CA ASP A 66 -0.93 -2.71 7.47
C ASP A 66 -1.44 -1.28 7.58
N PHE A 67 -2.62 -0.98 7.07
CA PHE A 67 -3.27 0.30 7.32
C PHE A 67 -3.60 0.47 8.80
N ARG A 68 -3.78 1.71 9.28
CA ARG A 68 -4.20 1.98 10.65
C ARG A 68 -5.43 1.14 11.03
N GLY A 69 -5.43 0.59 12.25
CA GLY A 69 -6.49 -0.28 12.75
C GLY A 69 -6.54 -1.66 12.10
N CYS A 70 -5.52 -2.06 11.31
CA CYS A 70 -5.41 -3.36 10.68
C CYS A 70 -4.10 -4.05 11.09
N GLY A 71 -4.11 -5.38 11.12
CA GLY A 71 -2.94 -6.21 11.37
C GLY A 71 -2.18 -5.85 12.64
N GLU A 72 -0.89 -5.52 12.49
CA GLU A 72 0.01 -5.12 13.59
C GLU A 72 0.13 -3.58 13.74
N SER A 73 -0.59 -2.80 12.92
CA SER A 73 -0.60 -1.34 12.99
C SER A 73 -1.47 -0.82 14.12
N GLU A 74 -1.03 0.30 14.72
CA GLU A 74 -1.84 1.04 15.68
C GLU A 74 -3.08 1.66 15.04
N GLY A 75 -4.00 2.13 15.88
CA GLY A 75 -5.26 2.74 15.49
C GLY A 75 -6.46 1.95 15.99
N GLU A 76 -7.65 2.51 15.81
CA GLU A 76 -8.90 1.87 16.21
C GLU A 76 -9.19 0.66 15.31
N HIS A 77 -9.21 -0.53 15.90
CA HIS A 77 -9.40 -1.77 15.16
C HIS A 77 -10.75 -1.82 14.44
N GLY A 78 -10.72 -2.12 13.16
CA GLY A 78 -11.92 -2.21 12.32
C GLY A 78 -12.46 -0.86 11.84
N ARG A 79 -11.87 0.26 12.24
CA ARG A 79 -12.21 1.57 11.67
C ARG A 79 -11.50 1.75 10.33
N ILE A 80 -12.27 1.68 9.25
CA ILE A 80 -11.74 1.75 7.90
C ILE A 80 -12.30 2.97 7.18
N ILE A 81 -11.47 4.00 7.02
CA ILE A 81 -11.80 5.25 6.34
C ILE A 81 -10.83 5.47 5.19
N CYS A 82 -11.34 5.67 3.99
CA CYS A 82 -10.53 5.80 2.77
C CYS A 82 -9.47 6.91 2.89
N LEU A 83 -9.83 8.09 3.37
CA LEU A 83 -8.90 9.21 3.49
C LEU A 83 -7.81 8.98 4.54
N ASP A 84 -8.12 8.26 5.62
CA ASP A 84 -7.12 7.84 6.60
C ASP A 84 -6.10 6.89 5.95
N GLN A 85 -6.56 5.94 5.13
CA GLN A 85 -5.69 5.02 4.39
C GLN A 85 -4.89 5.71 3.27
N VAL A 86 -5.44 6.77 2.66
CA VAL A 86 -4.67 7.64 1.74
C VAL A 86 -3.52 8.32 2.49
N ALA A 87 -3.76 8.85 3.68
CA ALA A 87 -2.71 9.44 4.52
C ALA A 87 -1.64 8.40 4.88
N ASP A 88 -2.03 7.18 5.28
CA ASP A 88 -1.11 6.08 5.56
C ASP A 88 -0.24 5.73 4.34
N THR A 89 -0.86 5.67 3.16
CA THR A 89 -0.15 5.40 1.91
C THR A 89 0.87 6.48 1.58
N ARG A 90 0.52 7.76 1.77
CA ARG A 90 1.45 8.88 1.56
C ARG A 90 2.62 8.85 2.55
N ASN A 91 2.38 8.46 3.79
CA ASN A 91 3.44 8.29 4.79
C ASN A 91 4.32 7.06 4.49
N ALA A 92 3.75 5.99 3.94
CA ALA A 92 4.50 4.85 3.43
C ALA A 92 5.41 5.23 2.25
N ILE A 93 4.93 6.07 1.32
CA ILE A 93 5.74 6.64 0.23
C ILE A 93 6.90 7.47 0.81
N THR A 94 6.62 8.31 1.81
CA THR A 94 7.65 9.11 2.49
C THR A 94 8.72 8.20 3.12
N TYR A 95 8.30 7.15 3.82
CA TYR A 95 9.22 6.18 4.38
C TYR A 95 10.08 5.49 3.31
N LEU A 96 9.46 5.00 2.22
CA LEU A 96 10.21 4.36 1.12
C LEU A 96 11.23 5.32 0.49
N ALA A 97 10.89 6.59 0.33
CA ALA A 97 11.76 7.58 -0.26
C ALA A 97 13.04 7.84 0.58
N THR A 98 13.03 7.51 1.87
CA THR A 98 14.22 7.61 2.75
C THR A 98 15.15 6.41 2.66
N ARG A 99 14.72 5.31 2.06
CA ARG A 99 15.49 4.08 1.98
C ARG A 99 16.63 4.22 0.95
N PRO A 100 17.87 3.81 1.30
CA PRO A 100 19.02 3.99 0.42
C PRO A 100 18.94 3.17 -0.89
N GLU A 101 18.23 2.05 -0.86
CA GLU A 101 18.03 1.17 -2.02
C GLU A 101 16.87 1.59 -2.92
N VAL A 102 16.11 2.62 -2.56
CA VAL A 102 14.94 3.08 -3.32
C VAL A 102 15.28 4.32 -4.14
N ASP A 103 14.85 4.34 -5.40
CA ASP A 103 14.83 5.57 -6.21
C ASP A 103 13.54 6.35 -5.88
N PRO A 104 13.65 7.50 -5.20
CA PRO A 104 12.49 8.27 -4.76
C PRO A 104 11.66 8.85 -5.91
N ASN A 105 12.20 8.89 -7.13
CA ASN A 105 11.50 9.36 -8.33
C ASN A 105 10.76 8.23 -9.07
N ARG A 106 10.86 6.99 -8.60
CA ARG A 106 10.26 5.82 -9.23
C ARG A 106 9.50 4.97 -8.21
N ILE A 107 8.56 5.61 -7.48
CA ILE A 107 7.68 4.93 -6.52
C ILE A 107 6.31 4.74 -7.16
N ALA A 108 5.79 3.54 -7.07
CA ALA A 108 4.51 3.13 -7.62
C ALA A 108 3.61 2.53 -6.52
N LEU A 109 2.32 2.45 -6.81
CA LEU A 109 1.33 1.83 -5.95
C LEU A 109 0.69 0.63 -6.65
N VAL A 110 0.46 -0.44 -5.91
CA VAL A 110 -0.40 -1.54 -6.34
C VAL A 110 -1.37 -1.88 -5.23
N GLY A 111 -2.65 -1.95 -5.56
CA GLY A 111 -3.69 -2.25 -4.59
C GLY A 111 -4.76 -3.17 -5.13
N SER A 112 -5.41 -3.92 -4.24
CA SER A 112 -6.52 -4.79 -4.54
C SER A 112 -7.80 -4.34 -3.82
N SER A 113 -8.96 -4.43 -4.51
CA SER A 113 -10.27 -4.10 -3.95
C SER A 113 -10.30 -2.68 -3.35
N PHE A 114 -10.53 -2.51 -2.04
CA PHE A 114 -10.50 -1.22 -1.37
C PHE A 114 -9.11 -0.55 -1.45
N GLY A 115 -8.02 -1.32 -1.29
CA GLY A 115 -6.65 -0.81 -1.48
C GLY A 115 -6.38 -0.31 -2.91
N ALA A 116 -7.08 -0.86 -3.91
CA ALA A 116 -7.01 -0.37 -5.27
C ALA A 116 -7.67 1.01 -5.44
N ALA A 117 -8.79 1.27 -4.75
CA ALA A 117 -9.41 2.59 -4.71
C ALA A 117 -8.51 3.62 -4.00
N VAL A 118 -7.91 3.23 -2.86
CA VAL A 118 -6.92 4.04 -2.13
C VAL A 118 -5.72 4.35 -3.02
N ALA A 119 -5.19 3.36 -3.76
CA ALA A 119 -4.08 3.57 -4.69
C ALA A 119 -4.39 4.60 -5.76
N VAL A 120 -5.57 4.51 -6.39
CA VAL A 120 -6.00 5.46 -7.44
C VAL A 120 -6.15 6.87 -6.86
N PHE A 121 -6.79 7.01 -5.70
CA PHE A 121 -6.95 8.31 -5.06
C PHE A 121 -5.60 8.92 -4.67
N THR A 122 -4.72 8.12 -4.06
CA THR A 122 -3.38 8.59 -3.67
C THR A 122 -2.56 8.99 -4.90
N GLY A 123 -2.61 8.22 -5.99
CA GLY A 123 -1.90 8.53 -7.22
C GLY A 123 -2.35 9.85 -7.87
N GLY A 124 -3.64 10.20 -7.73
CA GLY A 124 -4.15 11.50 -8.17
C GLY A 124 -3.81 12.67 -7.23
N ALA A 125 -3.52 12.39 -5.96
CA ALA A 125 -3.28 13.40 -4.92
C ALA A 125 -1.81 13.58 -4.55
N ASP A 126 -0.91 12.69 -4.95
CA ASP A 126 0.52 12.72 -4.60
C ASP A 126 1.41 12.58 -5.85
N GLN A 127 2.06 13.66 -6.24
CA GLN A 127 2.90 13.73 -7.44
C GLN A 127 4.15 12.83 -7.40
N ARG A 128 4.50 12.26 -6.25
CA ARG A 128 5.61 11.30 -6.13
C ARG A 128 5.26 9.91 -6.69
N VAL A 129 3.98 9.64 -6.90
CA VAL A 129 3.50 8.37 -7.46
C VAL A 129 3.69 8.37 -8.97
N ALA A 130 4.59 7.53 -9.47
CA ALA A 130 4.89 7.42 -10.88
C ALA A 130 3.89 6.52 -11.63
N VAL A 131 3.39 5.46 -10.97
CA VAL A 131 2.49 4.46 -11.57
C VAL A 131 1.50 3.95 -10.53
N VAL A 132 0.28 3.67 -10.95
CA VAL A 132 -0.75 3.00 -10.14
C VAL A 132 -1.25 1.75 -10.84
N ILE A 133 -1.24 0.62 -10.14
CA ILE A 133 -1.87 -0.63 -10.55
C ILE A 133 -3.07 -0.86 -9.64
N SER A 134 -4.28 -0.77 -10.20
CA SER A 134 -5.55 -0.92 -9.49
C SER A 134 -6.24 -2.22 -9.89
N CYS A 135 -6.29 -3.19 -8.97
CA CYS A 135 -6.91 -4.49 -9.20
C CYS A 135 -8.27 -4.56 -8.51
N GLY A 136 -9.36 -4.43 -9.29
CA GLY A 136 -10.73 -4.50 -8.79
C GLY A 136 -11.15 -3.33 -7.91
N GLY A 137 -10.52 -2.16 -8.10
CA GLY A 137 -10.91 -0.92 -7.43
C GLY A 137 -12.14 -0.27 -8.07
N TRP A 138 -12.57 0.84 -7.48
CA TRP A 138 -13.69 1.66 -7.97
C TRP A 138 -13.39 3.14 -7.83
N GLY A 139 -13.89 3.93 -8.78
CA GLY A 139 -13.72 5.39 -8.76
C GLY A 139 -14.88 6.14 -8.07
N ASN A 140 -15.98 5.47 -7.76
CA ASN A 140 -17.15 6.05 -7.09
C ASN A 140 -17.69 5.04 -6.06
N GLY A 141 -17.44 5.33 -4.78
CA GLY A 141 -17.84 4.47 -3.65
C GLY A 141 -19.35 4.37 -3.50
N GLU A 142 -20.07 5.47 -3.63
CA GLU A 142 -21.54 5.48 -3.52
C GLU A 142 -22.17 4.55 -4.55
N ARG A 143 -21.79 4.70 -5.83
CA ARG A 143 -22.29 3.83 -6.91
C ARG A 143 -21.94 2.37 -6.68
N LYS A 144 -20.73 2.09 -6.18
CA LYS A 144 -20.28 0.73 -5.86
C LYS A 144 -21.14 0.10 -4.78
N PHE A 145 -21.34 0.79 -3.65
CA PHE A 145 -22.09 0.25 -2.52
C PHE A 145 -23.58 0.15 -2.82
N ARG A 146 -24.19 1.15 -3.47
CA ARG A 146 -25.59 1.04 -3.93
C ARG A 146 -25.82 -0.11 -4.88
N GLY A 147 -24.86 -0.42 -5.75
CA GLY A 147 -24.96 -1.56 -6.66
C GLY A 147 -24.83 -2.94 -5.98
N GLN A 148 -24.15 -3.00 -4.84
CA GLN A 148 -24.02 -4.23 -4.04
C GLN A 148 -25.17 -4.42 -3.04
N HIS A 149 -25.77 -3.32 -2.58
CA HIS A 149 -26.83 -3.27 -1.57
C HIS A 149 -28.00 -2.48 -2.14
N PRO A 150 -28.85 -3.10 -2.99
CA PRO A 150 -29.92 -2.40 -3.71
C PRO A 150 -31.08 -1.94 -2.82
N THR A 151 -31.14 -2.42 -1.57
CA THR A 151 -32.16 -1.99 -0.58
C THR A 151 -31.51 -1.17 0.53
N PRO A 152 -32.23 -0.15 1.08
CA PRO A 152 -31.70 0.67 2.19
C PRO A 152 -31.43 -0.10 3.47
N GLU A 153 -31.97 -1.31 3.60
CA GLU A 153 -31.87 -2.17 4.77
C GLU A 153 -30.76 -3.24 4.65
N ALA A 154 -30.04 -3.25 3.53
CA ALA A 154 -28.98 -4.24 3.25
C ALA A 154 -27.60 -3.74 3.71
#